data_3335a7452e98182689b06c696666ff90
#
_entry.id   3335a7452e98182689b06c696666ff90
#
_cell.length_a   1.000
_cell.length_b   1.000
_cell.length_c   1.000
_cell.angle_alpha   90.00
_cell.angle_beta   90.00
_cell.angle_gamma   90.00
#
_symmetry.space_group_name_H-M   'P 1'
#
loop_
_entity.id
_entity.type
_entity.pdbx_description
1 polymer ?
#
loop_
_entity_poly.entity_id
_entity_poly.type
_entity_poly.pdbx_seq_one_letter_code
_entity_poly.pdbx_strand_id
1 'polypeptide(L)'
;MSYEVVLQNKYYLRELVESLSLKDSLDQISYQGTIGLSIPASFPGIEPGQEIRISGVPYNGANGGVTSGGKMVPLLHPGVVWDCSSTLKQTKRMTVTVYDRTIYLAKSEDEYLFPVGGTAAQRLRKYAADWGIPLDTVPDTKTKLKKAVYRPQTLYNMILSDLKETVKAGGDMYIPRMTPAGLTLFKIGSNKVVWKLEQLEEATQTRTLEGTVTRGKVIGAEDRGDNAPSKVLAVASGETAKYGVLQRIMQDENVKTAGAAKKFAESMLTGQQQSYTVTCIDLNTIRAGDKVNFNGLNLIVTSVSHELGVPGHMTLELATINDVKRRYFLDL
;
A
#
# COMPACT_ATOMS: atom_id res chain seq x y z
N MET A 1 -15.69 -10.99 16.59
CA MET A 1 -16.36 -10.39 15.41
C MET A 1 -16.98 -11.47 14.56
N SER A 2 -18.06 -11.14 13.81
CA SER A 2 -18.66 -12.09 12.89
C SER A 2 -18.02 -11.88 11.51
N TYR A 3 -17.55 -12.96 10.87
CA TYR A 3 -17.04 -12.94 9.51
C TYR A 3 -17.66 -14.09 8.71
N GLU A 4 -17.59 -13.97 7.39
CA GLU A 4 -18.08 -14.95 6.42
C GLU A 4 -17.04 -15.13 5.32
N VAL A 5 -16.83 -16.38 4.91
CA VAL A 5 -16.01 -16.75 3.76
C VAL A 5 -16.88 -17.53 2.81
N VAL A 6 -17.02 -17.04 1.57
CA VAL A 6 -17.88 -17.65 0.55
C VAL A 6 -17.06 -17.93 -0.71
N LEU A 7 -16.98 -19.20 -1.07
CA LEU A 7 -16.31 -19.70 -2.28
C LEU A 7 -17.33 -19.81 -3.43
N GLN A 8 -16.98 -19.26 -4.61
CA GLN A 8 -17.80 -19.32 -5.85
C GLN A 8 -19.26 -18.87 -5.66
N ASN A 9 -19.53 -17.97 -4.72
CA ASN A 9 -20.89 -17.54 -4.35
C ASN A 9 -21.84 -18.69 -3.94
N LYS A 10 -21.30 -19.87 -3.65
CA LYS A 10 -22.06 -21.09 -3.39
C LYS A 10 -21.73 -21.74 -2.05
N TYR A 11 -20.46 -21.84 -1.70
CA TYR A 11 -20.03 -22.57 -0.51
C TYR A 11 -19.67 -21.62 0.62
N TYR A 12 -20.42 -21.69 1.71
CA TYR A 12 -20.18 -20.95 2.94
C TYR A 12 -19.20 -21.74 3.80
N LEU A 13 -17.98 -21.24 3.95
CA LEU A 13 -16.86 -21.96 4.57
C LEU A 13 -16.68 -21.68 6.04
N ARG A 14 -17.49 -20.82 6.65
CA ARG A 14 -17.27 -20.33 8.03
C ARG A 14 -17.03 -21.43 9.03
N GLU A 15 -17.83 -22.50 8.99
CA GLU A 15 -17.73 -23.64 9.93
C GLU A 15 -16.45 -24.48 9.71
N LEU A 16 -15.80 -24.34 8.57
CA LEU A 16 -14.57 -25.03 8.21
C LEU A 16 -13.32 -24.20 8.53
N VAL A 17 -13.48 -22.89 8.79
CA VAL A 17 -12.35 -21.97 9.02
C VAL A 17 -11.80 -22.17 10.42
N GLU A 18 -10.53 -22.58 10.52
CA GLU A 18 -9.76 -22.66 11.79
C GLU A 18 -9.02 -21.32 12.07
N SER A 19 -8.55 -20.65 11.02
CA SER A 19 -7.86 -19.36 11.10
C SER A 19 -8.11 -18.51 9.86
N LEU A 20 -8.14 -17.20 10.05
CA LEU A 20 -8.34 -16.25 8.96
C LEU A 20 -7.54 -14.97 9.26
N SER A 21 -6.59 -14.67 8.41
CA SER A 21 -5.84 -13.42 8.46
C SER A 21 -5.94 -12.64 7.16
N LEU A 22 -5.91 -11.31 7.27
CA LEU A 22 -5.86 -10.39 6.13
C LEU A 22 -4.66 -9.48 6.28
N LYS A 23 -3.91 -9.24 5.20
CA LYS A 23 -2.72 -8.40 5.20
C LYS A 23 -2.75 -7.40 4.06
N ASP A 24 -2.50 -6.13 4.39
CA ASP A 24 -2.38 -5.03 3.44
C ASP A 24 -1.12 -4.21 3.72
N SER A 25 -0.45 -3.72 2.68
CA SER A 25 0.78 -2.96 2.84
C SER A 25 0.98 -2.00 1.66
N LEU A 26 1.59 -0.84 1.91
CA LEU A 26 2.02 0.09 0.86
C LEU A 26 3.16 -0.47 0.00
N ASP A 27 3.87 -1.49 0.46
CA ASP A 27 4.93 -2.17 -0.28
C ASP A 27 4.38 -3.18 -1.32
N GLN A 28 3.08 -3.50 -1.25
CA GLN A 28 2.41 -4.47 -2.11
C GLN A 28 1.10 -3.90 -2.66
N ILE A 29 0.75 -4.29 -3.88
CA ILE A 29 -0.52 -3.83 -4.46
C ILE A 29 -1.72 -4.60 -3.91
N SER A 30 -1.54 -5.90 -3.68
CA SER A 30 -2.68 -6.80 -3.48
C SER A 30 -2.98 -7.01 -2.00
N TYR A 31 -4.23 -6.82 -1.64
CA TYR A 31 -4.75 -7.23 -0.36
C TYR A 31 -4.78 -8.75 -0.29
N GLN A 32 -4.08 -9.32 0.66
CA GLN A 32 -3.90 -10.75 0.83
C GLN A 32 -4.76 -11.28 1.97
N GLY A 33 -5.35 -12.45 1.77
CA GLY A 33 -5.95 -13.25 2.83
C GLY A 33 -5.27 -14.62 2.93
N THR A 34 -5.14 -15.14 4.14
CA THR A 34 -4.72 -16.51 4.40
C THR A 34 -5.77 -17.20 5.24
N ILE A 35 -6.26 -18.34 4.77
CA ILE A 35 -7.38 -19.07 5.37
C ILE A 35 -6.90 -20.48 5.72
N GLY A 36 -6.91 -20.83 6.99
CA GLY A 36 -6.71 -22.20 7.47
C GLY A 36 -8.06 -22.89 7.59
N LEU A 37 -8.20 -24.04 6.95
CA LEU A 37 -9.44 -24.80 6.87
C LEU A 37 -9.26 -26.24 7.34
N SER A 38 -10.26 -26.76 8.04
CA SER A 38 -10.45 -28.20 8.28
C SER A 38 -11.54 -28.71 7.35
N ILE A 39 -11.18 -29.55 6.38
CA ILE A 39 -12.06 -29.92 5.28
C ILE A 39 -12.52 -31.38 5.43
N PRO A 40 -13.85 -31.64 5.48
CA PRO A 40 -14.38 -33.00 5.46
C PRO A 40 -14.16 -33.66 4.09
N ALA A 41 -14.10 -35.01 4.06
CA ALA A 41 -13.87 -35.77 2.84
C ALA A 41 -14.92 -35.52 1.76
N SER A 42 -16.14 -35.15 2.14
CA SER A 42 -17.25 -34.85 1.22
C SER A 42 -17.17 -33.46 0.56
N PHE A 43 -16.24 -32.61 0.97
CA PHE A 43 -16.11 -31.25 0.39
C PHE A 43 -15.44 -31.34 -1.00
N PRO A 44 -15.95 -30.65 -2.03
CA PRO A 44 -15.50 -30.81 -3.42
C PRO A 44 -14.08 -30.32 -3.69
N GLY A 45 -13.45 -29.62 -2.72
CA GLY A 45 -12.11 -29.06 -2.85
C GLY A 45 -12.11 -27.56 -3.12
N ILE A 46 -10.92 -26.99 -3.03
CA ILE A 46 -10.64 -25.59 -3.36
C ILE A 46 -9.45 -25.60 -4.31
N GLU A 47 -9.56 -24.84 -5.40
CA GLU A 47 -8.53 -24.78 -6.44
C GLU A 47 -8.17 -23.34 -6.78
N PRO A 48 -6.92 -23.09 -7.20
CA PRO A 48 -6.50 -21.78 -7.71
C PRO A 48 -7.41 -21.28 -8.84
N GLY A 49 -7.66 -19.98 -8.87
CA GLY A 49 -8.52 -19.32 -9.85
C GLY A 49 -9.99 -19.21 -9.44
N GLN A 50 -10.43 -19.93 -8.43
CA GLN A 50 -11.80 -19.82 -7.94
C GLN A 50 -12.04 -18.46 -7.27
N GLU A 51 -13.25 -17.91 -7.48
CA GLU A 51 -13.67 -16.68 -6.83
C GLU A 51 -13.96 -16.93 -5.35
N ILE A 52 -13.50 -15.99 -4.50
CA ILE A 52 -13.74 -16.05 -3.08
C ILE A 52 -14.05 -14.65 -2.53
N ARG A 53 -14.94 -14.60 -1.54
CA ARG A 53 -15.31 -13.38 -0.85
C ARG A 53 -15.13 -13.56 0.65
N ILE A 54 -14.48 -12.58 1.27
CA ILE A 54 -14.37 -12.46 2.72
C ILE A 54 -15.13 -11.21 3.14
N SER A 55 -16.07 -11.36 4.05
CA SER A 55 -16.90 -10.29 4.60
C SER A 55 -16.86 -10.33 6.12
N GLY A 56 -17.04 -9.19 6.76
CA GLY A 56 -17.08 -9.11 8.21
C GLY A 56 -17.99 -7.99 8.69
N VAL A 57 -18.43 -8.08 9.95
CA VAL A 57 -19.13 -6.99 10.60
C VAL A 57 -18.10 -5.97 11.08
N PRO A 58 -18.18 -4.69 10.62
CA PRO A 58 -17.28 -3.66 11.10
C PRO A 58 -17.39 -3.49 12.63
N TYR A 59 -16.24 -3.24 13.26
CA TYR A 59 -16.22 -2.86 14.65
C TYR A 59 -16.88 -1.47 14.79
N ASN A 60 -17.87 -1.34 15.66
CA ASN A 60 -18.54 -0.07 15.93
C ASN A 60 -18.16 0.41 17.35
N GLY A 61 -17.07 1.18 17.42
CA GLY A 61 -16.40 1.60 18.66
C GLY A 61 -17.21 2.50 19.60
N ALA A 62 -18.45 2.86 19.27
CA ALA A 62 -19.23 3.81 20.07
C ALA A 62 -19.64 3.29 21.46
N ASN A 63 -19.63 1.97 21.70
CA ASN A 63 -20.02 1.38 23.00
C ASN A 63 -19.21 0.15 23.43
N GLY A 64 -17.96 0.00 22.96
CA GLY A 64 -17.07 -1.07 23.45
C GLY A 64 -17.51 -2.49 23.10
N GLY A 65 -18.39 -2.69 22.15
CA GLY A 65 -18.92 -4.00 21.81
C GLY A 65 -19.14 -4.20 20.31
N VAL A 66 -18.95 -5.44 19.87
CA VAL A 66 -19.47 -5.92 18.60
C VAL A 66 -20.98 -5.79 18.67
N THR A 67 -21.56 -4.92 17.83
CA THR A 67 -23.02 -4.90 17.70
C THR A 67 -23.47 -6.23 17.10
N SER A 68 -24.00 -7.10 17.95
CA SER A 68 -24.73 -8.29 17.52
C SER A 68 -25.84 -7.81 16.55
N GLY A 69 -25.69 -8.04 15.25
CA GLY A 69 -26.64 -7.61 14.22
C GLY A 69 -26.15 -6.53 13.25
N GLY A 70 -24.89 -6.09 13.30
CA GLY A 70 -24.32 -5.18 12.30
C GLY A 70 -24.32 -5.80 10.89
N LYS A 71 -24.56 -4.96 9.85
CA LYS A 71 -24.49 -5.41 8.46
C LYS A 71 -23.06 -5.78 8.07
N MET A 72 -22.87 -7.00 7.53
CA MET A 72 -21.57 -7.40 6.97
C MET A 72 -21.19 -6.51 5.80
N VAL A 73 -19.92 -6.14 5.74
CA VAL A 73 -19.30 -5.44 4.62
C VAL A 73 -18.20 -6.33 4.00
N PRO A 74 -17.96 -6.21 2.69
CA PRO A 74 -16.83 -6.88 2.07
C PRO A 74 -15.51 -6.38 2.64
N LEU A 75 -14.67 -7.30 3.13
CA LEU A 75 -13.30 -7.02 3.57
C LEU A 75 -12.32 -7.29 2.44
N LEU A 76 -12.41 -8.47 1.79
CA LEU A 76 -11.67 -8.82 0.58
C LEU A 76 -12.67 -9.29 -0.48
N HIS A 77 -12.93 -8.42 -1.47
CA HIS A 77 -13.83 -8.69 -2.60
C HIS A 77 -13.61 -7.63 -3.71
N PRO A 78 -13.57 -8.03 -4.98
CA PRO A 78 -13.52 -9.41 -5.50
C PRO A 78 -12.18 -10.08 -5.19
N GLY A 79 -12.24 -11.30 -4.70
CA GLY A 79 -11.07 -12.10 -4.34
C GLY A 79 -10.90 -13.32 -5.25
N VAL A 80 -9.67 -13.81 -5.34
CA VAL A 80 -9.31 -15.01 -6.08
C VAL A 80 -8.44 -15.91 -5.22
N VAL A 81 -8.72 -17.21 -5.23
CA VAL A 81 -7.84 -18.23 -4.69
C VAL A 81 -6.58 -18.28 -5.54
N TRP A 82 -5.43 -18.03 -4.94
CA TRP A 82 -4.16 -17.96 -5.65
C TRP A 82 -3.33 -19.22 -5.47
N ASP A 83 -3.29 -19.70 -4.24
CA ASP A 83 -2.55 -20.90 -3.87
C ASP A 83 -3.33 -21.69 -2.82
N CYS A 84 -3.22 -23.02 -2.88
CA CYS A 84 -3.78 -23.90 -1.86
C CYS A 84 -2.85 -25.09 -1.63
N SER A 85 -2.53 -25.30 -0.36
CA SER A 85 -1.77 -26.45 0.09
C SER A 85 -2.60 -27.28 1.06
N SER A 86 -2.48 -28.59 1.01
CA SER A 86 -3.21 -29.49 1.92
C SER A 86 -2.31 -30.51 2.57
N THR A 87 -2.58 -30.80 3.83
CA THR A 87 -1.93 -31.85 4.58
C THR A 87 -2.98 -32.80 5.11
N LEU A 88 -2.83 -34.10 4.82
CA LEU A 88 -3.68 -35.16 5.32
C LEU A 88 -3.00 -35.84 6.51
N LYS A 89 -3.59 -35.71 7.68
CA LYS A 89 -3.28 -36.49 8.89
C LYS A 89 -4.54 -37.25 9.30
N GLN A 90 -5.03 -37.06 10.50
CA GLN A 90 -6.35 -37.59 10.92
C GLN A 90 -7.50 -36.81 10.26
N THR A 91 -7.33 -35.52 10.04
CA THR A 91 -8.21 -34.62 9.28
C THR A 91 -7.43 -33.95 8.16
N LYS A 92 -8.11 -33.67 7.03
CA LYS A 92 -7.51 -32.92 5.93
C LYS A 92 -7.53 -31.44 6.30
N ARG A 93 -6.35 -30.87 6.55
CA ARG A 93 -6.17 -29.42 6.73
C ARG A 93 -5.69 -28.79 5.43
N MET A 94 -6.22 -27.63 5.12
CA MET A 94 -5.85 -26.89 3.95
C MET A 94 -5.52 -25.43 4.32
N THR A 95 -4.44 -24.89 3.75
CA THR A 95 -4.12 -23.48 3.80
C THR A 95 -4.38 -22.88 2.42
N VAL A 96 -5.19 -21.85 2.36
CA VAL A 96 -5.59 -21.16 1.13
C VAL A 96 -5.10 -19.73 1.18
N THR A 97 -4.28 -19.34 0.20
CA THR A 97 -3.86 -17.95 0.00
C THR A 97 -4.77 -17.33 -1.06
N VAL A 98 -5.34 -16.20 -0.71
CA VAL A 98 -6.25 -15.43 -1.56
C VAL A 98 -5.74 -14.01 -1.73
N TYR A 99 -6.00 -13.42 -2.87
CA TYR A 99 -5.71 -12.01 -3.15
C TYR A 99 -6.93 -11.30 -3.69
N ASP A 100 -7.01 -10.00 -3.52
CA ASP A 100 -7.91 -9.22 -4.36
C ASP A 100 -7.39 -9.20 -5.81
N ARG A 101 -8.26 -8.80 -6.75
CA ARG A 101 -7.93 -8.89 -8.18
C ARG A 101 -6.82 -7.96 -8.65
N THR A 102 -6.27 -7.09 -7.81
CA THR A 102 -5.08 -6.31 -8.15
C THR A 102 -3.84 -7.18 -8.35
N ILE A 103 -3.84 -8.43 -7.86
CA ILE A 103 -2.75 -9.38 -8.09
C ILE A 103 -2.44 -9.57 -9.58
N TYR A 104 -3.46 -9.52 -10.44
CA TYR A 104 -3.27 -9.63 -11.88
C TYR A 104 -2.45 -8.47 -12.45
N LEU A 105 -2.56 -7.26 -11.89
CA LEU A 105 -1.73 -6.11 -12.28
C LEU A 105 -0.25 -6.32 -11.94
N ALA A 106 0.03 -7.03 -10.83
CA ALA A 106 1.38 -7.34 -10.39
C ALA A 106 2.03 -8.51 -11.15
N LYS A 107 1.22 -9.35 -11.80
CA LYS A 107 1.65 -10.57 -12.50
C LYS A 107 1.53 -10.50 -14.02
N SER A 108 0.95 -9.43 -14.56
CA SER A 108 0.80 -9.23 -16.00
C SER A 108 1.72 -8.14 -16.49
N GLU A 109 2.41 -8.40 -17.58
CA GLU A 109 3.39 -7.48 -18.18
C GLU A 109 2.89 -6.96 -19.52
N ASP A 110 3.28 -5.73 -19.84
CA ASP A 110 2.99 -5.09 -21.12
C ASP A 110 4.01 -3.98 -21.39
N GLU A 111 3.89 -3.30 -22.52
CA GLU A 111 4.63 -2.07 -22.82
C GLU A 111 3.69 -0.96 -23.27
N TYR A 112 3.98 0.28 -22.87
CA TYR A 112 3.14 1.42 -23.19
C TYR A 112 3.96 2.66 -23.58
N LEU A 113 3.39 3.42 -24.51
CA LEU A 113 3.85 4.77 -24.86
C LEU A 113 2.74 5.76 -24.52
N PHE A 114 3.02 6.68 -23.60
CA PHE A 114 2.13 7.77 -23.27
C PHE A 114 2.72 9.12 -23.74
N PRO A 115 1.93 9.93 -24.45
CA PRO A 115 2.32 11.31 -24.77
C PRO A 115 2.39 12.18 -23.52
N VAL A 116 2.98 13.36 -23.64
CA VAL A 116 2.97 14.39 -22.60
C VAL A 116 1.54 14.89 -22.35
N GLY A 117 1.21 15.20 -21.10
CA GLY A 117 0.01 15.94 -20.72
C GLY A 117 -1.14 15.11 -20.16
N GLY A 118 -1.10 13.78 -20.23
CA GLY A 118 -2.07 12.92 -19.52
C GLY A 118 -1.83 12.89 -18.02
N THR A 119 -2.86 12.57 -17.21
CA THR A 119 -2.74 12.38 -15.76
C THR A 119 -2.59 10.90 -15.41
N ALA A 120 -2.10 10.57 -14.21
CA ALA A 120 -2.02 9.17 -13.74
C ALA A 120 -3.40 8.48 -13.77
N ALA A 121 -4.47 9.22 -13.40
CA ALA A 121 -5.84 8.70 -13.49
C ALA A 121 -6.27 8.37 -14.93
N GLN A 122 -5.86 9.16 -15.90
CA GLN A 122 -6.15 8.88 -17.33
C GLN A 122 -5.38 7.67 -17.83
N ARG A 123 -4.11 7.52 -17.44
CA ARG A 123 -3.30 6.35 -17.79
C ARG A 123 -3.87 5.07 -17.13
N LEU A 124 -4.29 5.14 -15.85
CA LEU A 124 -4.97 4.03 -15.19
C LEU A 124 -6.22 3.58 -15.95
N ARG A 125 -7.04 4.54 -16.42
CA ARG A 125 -8.24 4.21 -17.23
C ARG A 125 -7.87 3.53 -18.55
N LYS A 126 -6.75 3.92 -19.16
CA LYS A 126 -6.25 3.27 -20.37
C LYS A 126 -5.85 1.81 -20.10
N TYR A 127 -5.04 1.56 -19.05
CA TYR A 127 -4.69 0.19 -18.64
C TYR A 127 -5.95 -0.64 -18.38
N ALA A 128 -6.90 -0.07 -17.63
CA ALA A 128 -8.13 -0.77 -17.31
C ALA A 128 -8.98 -1.10 -18.53
N ALA A 129 -9.07 -0.18 -19.51
CA ALA A 129 -9.80 -0.40 -20.74
C ALA A 129 -9.15 -1.49 -21.62
N ASP A 130 -7.82 -1.46 -21.76
CA ASP A 130 -7.09 -2.42 -22.58
C ASP A 130 -7.12 -3.84 -21.98
N TRP A 131 -7.17 -3.94 -20.66
CA TRP A 131 -7.14 -5.22 -19.93
C TRP A 131 -8.50 -5.67 -19.40
N GLY A 132 -9.59 -4.97 -19.74
CA GLY A 132 -10.94 -5.33 -19.28
C GLY A 132 -11.11 -5.31 -17.76
N ILE A 133 -10.40 -4.40 -17.05
CA ILE A 133 -10.44 -4.30 -15.60
C ILE A 133 -11.60 -3.38 -15.20
N PRO A 134 -12.57 -3.86 -14.41
CA PRO A 134 -13.64 -3.01 -13.91
C PRO A 134 -13.09 -1.86 -13.07
N LEU A 135 -13.61 -0.66 -13.28
CA LEU A 135 -13.25 0.53 -12.52
C LEU A 135 -14.40 0.95 -11.61
N ASP A 136 -14.06 1.30 -10.39
CA ASP A 136 -14.88 2.15 -9.52
C ASP A 136 -14.63 3.63 -9.86
N THR A 137 -15.21 4.55 -9.11
CA THR A 137 -14.97 5.99 -9.26
C THR A 137 -13.49 6.32 -9.07
N VAL A 138 -12.78 6.58 -10.17
CA VAL A 138 -11.37 6.96 -10.16
C VAL A 138 -11.25 8.47 -10.03
N PRO A 139 -10.67 9.00 -8.93
CA PRO A 139 -10.47 10.44 -8.74
C PRO A 139 -9.50 10.99 -9.78
N ASP A 140 -9.69 12.26 -10.16
CA ASP A 140 -8.72 12.95 -11.01
C ASP A 140 -7.47 13.32 -10.21
N THR A 141 -6.31 12.87 -10.69
CA THR A 141 -5.01 13.18 -10.07
C THR A 141 -4.47 14.57 -10.45
N LYS A 142 -5.16 15.28 -11.36
CA LYS A 142 -4.91 16.67 -11.81
C LYS A 142 -3.52 16.95 -12.39
N THR A 143 -2.48 16.34 -11.89
CA THR A 143 -1.09 16.56 -12.29
C THR A 143 -0.83 16.00 -13.68
N LYS A 144 -0.39 16.85 -14.59
CA LYS A 144 0.01 16.45 -15.95
C LYS A 144 1.39 15.82 -15.92
N LEU A 145 1.49 14.63 -16.50
CA LEU A 145 2.71 13.83 -16.55
C LEU A 145 3.50 14.08 -17.85
N LYS A 146 4.79 13.81 -17.79
CA LYS A 146 5.69 13.82 -18.95
C LYS A 146 5.37 12.65 -19.89
N LYS A 147 5.98 12.66 -21.09
CA LYS A 147 6.01 11.49 -21.97
C LYS A 147 6.62 10.32 -21.22
N ALA A 148 5.98 9.16 -21.28
CA ALA A 148 6.53 7.93 -20.73
C ALA A 148 6.61 6.84 -21.80
N VAL A 149 7.74 6.14 -21.82
CA VAL A 149 7.95 4.92 -22.60
C VAL A 149 8.22 3.82 -21.62
N TYR A 150 7.23 2.99 -21.41
CA TYR A 150 7.35 1.81 -20.55
C TYR A 150 7.76 0.62 -21.41
N ARG A 151 8.97 0.13 -21.19
CA ARG A 151 9.45 -1.14 -21.74
C ARG A 151 8.76 -2.29 -20.98
N PRO A 152 8.81 -3.54 -21.48
CA PRO A 152 8.11 -4.65 -20.85
C PRO A 152 8.34 -4.71 -19.33
N GLN A 153 7.26 -4.52 -18.59
CA GLN A 153 7.22 -4.55 -17.13
C GLN A 153 5.78 -4.74 -16.66
N THR A 154 5.59 -5.02 -15.37
CA THR A 154 4.25 -5.23 -14.83
C THR A 154 3.40 -3.97 -14.91
N LEU A 155 2.10 -4.14 -15.14
CA LEU A 155 1.14 -3.02 -15.13
C LEU A 155 1.20 -2.26 -13.81
N TYR A 156 1.40 -2.98 -12.70
CA TYR A 156 1.58 -2.35 -11.38
C TYR A 156 2.76 -1.39 -11.34
N ASN A 157 3.93 -1.78 -11.87
CA ASN A 157 5.11 -0.92 -11.88
C ASN A 157 4.89 0.34 -12.73
N MET A 158 4.16 0.23 -13.84
CA MET A 158 3.78 1.40 -14.66
C MET A 158 2.87 2.34 -13.88
N ILE A 159 1.83 1.80 -13.23
CA ILE A 159 0.90 2.58 -12.40
C ILE A 159 1.66 3.29 -11.26
N LEU A 160 2.54 2.56 -10.55
CA LEU A 160 3.35 3.17 -9.48
C LEU A 160 4.25 4.28 -10.00
N SER A 161 4.88 4.09 -11.16
CA SER A 161 5.73 5.10 -11.78
C SER A 161 4.95 6.38 -12.09
N ASP A 162 3.73 6.26 -12.62
CA ASP A 162 2.84 7.39 -12.89
C ASP A 162 2.43 8.13 -11.60
N LEU A 163 2.14 7.37 -10.53
CA LEU A 163 1.78 7.94 -9.24
C LEU A 163 2.98 8.61 -8.54
N LYS A 164 4.17 8.02 -8.62
CA LYS A 164 5.41 8.62 -8.15
C LYS A 164 5.74 9.92 -8.90
N GLU A 165 5.60 9.92 -10.23
CA GLU A 165 5.79 11.14 -11.01
C GLU A 165 4.78 12.23 -10.66
N THR A 166 3.52 11.86 -10.39
CA THR A 166 2.49 12.77 -9.88
C THR A 166 2.97 13.49 -8.61
N VAL A 167 3.51 12.74 -7.64
CA VAL A 167 4.00 13.31 -6.37
C VAL A 167 5.28 14.13 -6.57
N LYS A 168 6.22 13.68 -7.42
CA LYS A 168 7.43 14.43 -7.77
C LYS A 168 7.11 15.78 -8.41
N ALA A 169 6.01 15.85 -9.15
CA ALA A 169 5.51 17.10 -9.76
C ALA A 169 4.63 17.94 -8.79
N GLY A 170 4.55 17.58 -7.52
CA GLY A 170 3.83 18.35 -6.49
C GLY A 170 2.36 17.94 -6.30
N GLY A 171 1.91 16.87 -6.93
CA GLY A 171 0.56 16.34 -6.76
C GLY A 171 0.38 15.52 -5.48
N ASP A 172 -0.84 15.06 -5.27
CA ASP A 172 -1.23 14.24 -4.13
C ASP A 172 -0.70 12.79 -4.24
N MET A 173 -0.62 12.11 -3.11
CA MET A 173 -0.25 10.70 -3.02
C MET A 173 -1.47 9.82 -3.19
N TYR A 174 -1.43 8.90 -4.15
CA TYR A 174 -2.47 7.92 -4.41
C TYR A 174 -1.87 6.52 -4.46
N ILE A 175 -2.69 5.52 -4.11
CA ILE A 175 -2.40 4.09 -4.30
C ILE A 175 -3.56 3.43 -5.06
N PRO A 176 -3.29 2.43 -5.91
CA PRO A 176 -4.36 1.61 -6.47
C PRO A 176 -4.98 0.76 -5.37
N ARG A 177 -6.31 0.67 -5.35
CA ARG A 177 -7.07 -0.13 -4.38
C ARG A 177 -8.24 -0.80 -5.08
N MET A 178 -8.46 -2.09 -4.80
CA MET A 178 -9.64 -2.80 -5.26
C MET A 178 -10.80 -2.56 -4.29
N THR A 179 -11.97 -2.27 -4.85
CA THR A 179 -13.24 -2.18 -4.16
C THR A 179 -14.22 -3.20 -4.74
N PRO A 180 -15.37 -3.46 -4.11
CA PRO A 180 -16.39 -4.32 -4.70
C PRO A 180 -16.90 -3.87 -6.08
N ALA A 181 -16.79 -2.58 -6.40
CA ALA A 181 -17.19 -2.01 -7.69
C ALA A 181 -16.08 -2.04 -8.75
N GLY A 182 -14.81 -2.24 -8.34
CA GLY A 182 -13.68 -2.29 -9.26
C GLY A 182 -12.42 -1.59 -8.72
N LEU A 183 -11.45 -1.41 -9.61
CA LEU A 183 -10.19 -0.73 -9.32
C LEU A 183 -10.39 0.78 -9.19
N THR A 184 -9.81 1.39 -8.17
CA THR A 184 -9.79 2.84 -7.97
C THR A 184 -8.42 3.34 -7.52
N LEU A 185 -8.26 4.65 -7.40
CA LEU A 185 -7.14 5.31 -6.75
C LEU A 185 -7.60 5.85 -5.39
N PHE A 186 -6.97 5.38 -4.34
CA PHE A 186 -7.20 5.89 -3.00
C PHE A 186 -6.16 6.96 -2.66
N LYS A 187 -6.61 8.16 -2.31
CA LYS A 187 -5.72 9.23 -1.82
C LYS A 187 -5.30 8.89 -0.40
N ILE A 188 -3.99 8.80 -0.15
CA ILE A 188 -3.45 8.44 1.17
C ILE A 188 -3.97 9.41 2.24
N GLY A 189 -4.48 8.85 3.33
CA GLY A 189 -5.00 9.58 4.47
C GLY A 189 -6.37 10.24 4.26
N SER A 190 -7.10 9.91 3.18
CA SER A 190 -8.43 10.47 2.88
C SER A 190 -9.61 9.61 3.37
N ASN A 191 -9.36 8.58 4.17
CA ASN A 191 -10.42 7.78 4.77
C ASN A 191 -11.41 8.65 5.56
N LYS A 192 -12.70 8.36 5.41
CA LYS A 192 -13.78 9.14 6.04
C LYS A 192 -13.80 9.02 7.56
N VAL A 193 -13.48 7.83 8.07
CA VAL A 193 -13.43 7.54 9.51
C VAL A 193 -11.97 7.46 9.91
N VAL A 194 -11.52 8.38 10.78
CA VAL A 194 -10.19 8.36 11.38
C VAL A 194 -10.32 7.69 12.76
N TRP A 195 -9.85 6.45 12.84
CA TRP A 195 -9.90 5.71 14.08
C TRP A 195 -8.86 6.22 15.08
N LYS A 196 -9.27 6.38 16.32
CA LYS A 196 -8.38 6.63 17.45
C LYS A 196 -7.99 5.26 18.01
N LEU A 197 -6.70 4.97 18.00
CA LEU A 197 -6.19 3.70 18.52
C LEU A 197 -6.11 3.78 20.04
N GLU A 198 -7.03 3.12 20.70
CA GLU A 198 -7.15 2.96 22.14
C GLU A 198 -7.13 1.46 22.47
N GLN A 199 -7.06 1.08 23.74
CA GLN A 199 -7.02 -0.33 24.18
C GLN A 199 -5.89 -1.12 23.50
N LEU A 200 -4.69 -0.57 23.62
CA LEU A 200 -3.48 -1.17 23.06
C LEU A 200 -3.08 -2.40 23.87
N GLU A 201 -2.68 -3.45 23.19
CA GLU A 201 -2.03 -4.61 23.79
C GLU A 201 -0.52 -4.38 23.86
N GLU A 202 0.03 -3.84 22.76
CA GLU A 202 1.44 -3.49 22.65
C GLU A 202 1.62 -2.29 21.74
N ALA A 203 2.60 -1.45 22.05
CA ALA A 203 3.02 -0.37 21.18
C ALA A 203 4.54 -0.19 21.25
N THR A 204 5.21 -0.39 20.14
CA THR A 204 6.65 -0.18 19.99
C THR A 204 6.91 1.06 19.14
N GLN A 205 7.76 1.96 19.63
CA GLN A 205 8.26 3.09 18.86
C GLN A 205 9.70 2.83 18.46
N THR A 206 9.96 2.85 17.17
CA THR A 206 11.32 2.76 16.62
C THR A 206 11.78 4.13 16.14
N ARG A 207 12.98 4.55 16.58
CA ARG A 207 13.67 5.73 16.09
C ARG A 207 15.01 5.31 15.53
N THR A 208 15.30 5.70 14.30
CA THR A 208 16.55 5.30 13.63
C THR A 208 17.10 6.44 12.79
N LEU A 209 18.40 6.42 12.56
CA LEU A 209 19.08 7.27 11.58
C LEU A 209 19.19 6.57 10.20
N GLU A 210 18.76 5.33 10.10
CA GLU A 210 18.70 4.63 8.81
C GLU A 210 17.84 5.40 7.82
N GLY A 211 18.37 5.66 6.61
CA GLY A 211 17.67 6.49 5.62
C GLY A 211 17.62 8.01 5.96
N THR A 212 18.27 8.46 7.04
CA THR A 212 18.38 9.88 7.35
C THR A 212 19.33 10.58 6.38
N VAL A 213 18.92 11.74 5.87
CA VAL A 213 19.73 12.58 5.01
C VAL A 213 19.89 13.94 5.66
N THR A 214 21.08 14.25 6.17
CA THR A 214 21.40 15.54 6.78
C THR A 214 22.05 16.51 5.79
N ARG A 215 22.48 16.01 4.61
CA ARG A 215 23.07 16.82 3.55
C ARG A 215 22.63 16.32 2.19
N GLY A 216 21.89 17.14 1.45
CA GLY A 216 21.50 16.91 0.07
C GLY A 216 22.48 17.57 -0.90
N LYS A 217 23.01 16.86 -1.88
CA LYS A 217 23.88 17.37 -2.93
C LYS A 217 23.27 17.04 -4.30
N VAL A 218 23.07 18.07 -5.11
CA VAL A 218 22.59 17.92 -6.49
C VAL A 218 23.75 18.18 -7.45
N ILE A 219 23.97 17.24 -8.35
CA ILE A 219 25.01 17.32 -9.39
C ILE A 219 24.37 17.38 -10.78
N GLY A 220 25.02 18.03 -11.71
CA GLY A 220 24.61 18.11 -13.12
C GLY A 220 24.90 16.82 -13.90
N ALA A 221 24.45 16.78 -15.16
CA ALA A 221 24.78 15.71 -16.08
C ALA A 221 26.32 15.58 -16.29
N GLU A 222 26.77 14.39 -16.63
CA GLU A 222 28.16 14.14 -16.97
C GLU A 222 28.54 14.81 -18.30
N ASP A 223 29.09 16.02 -18.21
CA ASP A 223 29.47 16.82 -19.39
C ASP A 223 30.99 16.75 -19.69
N ARG A 224 31.78 15.98 -18.92
CA ARG A 224 33.25 16.10 -18.93
C ARG A 224 34.05 14.82 -19.10
N GLY A 225 33.41 13.71 -19.51
CA GLY A 225 34.11 12.42 -19.65
C GLY A 225 34.69 11.91 -18.30
N ASP A 226 35.51 10.88 -18.35
CA ASP A 226 36.02 10.17 -17.16
C ASP A 226 37.05 10.95 -16.32
N ASN A 227 37.40 12.19 -16.69
CA ASN A 227 38.52 12.93 -16.10
C ASN A 227 38.16 14.00 -15.08
N ALA A 228 36.88 14.24 -14.79
CA ALA A 228 36.46 15.23 -13.80
C ALA A 228 35.12 14.88 -13.14
N PRO A 229 34.95 15.17 -11.83
CA PRO A 229 33.67 14.96 -11.14
C PRO A 229 32.60 15.89 -11.71
N SER A 230 31.35 15.41 -11.69
CA SER A 230 30.19 16.19 -12.15
C SER A 230 30.06 17.52 -11.43
N LYS A 231 29.61 18.56 -12.14
CA LYS A 231 29.43 19.89 -11.58
C LYS A 231 28.40 19.89 -10.46
N VAL A 232 28.76 20.39 -9.28
CA VAL A 232 27.83 20.59 -8.18
C VAL A 232 26.91 21.76 -8.49
N LEU A 233 25.61 21.51 -8.53
CA LEU A 233 24.57 22.53 -8.80
C LEU A 233 24.05 23.16 -7.51
N ALA A 234 23.87 22.37 -6.45
CA ALA A 234 23.46 22.84 -5.14
C ALA A 234 23.85 21.87 -4.03
N VAL A 235 24.01 22.39 -2.82
CA VAL A 235 24.14 21.64 -1.59
C VAL A 235 23.22 22.29 -0.56
N ALA A 236 22.43 21.46 0.15
CA ALA A 236 21.65 21.88 1.30
C ALA A 236 22.05 21.05 2.52
N SER A 237 22.12 21.67 3.69
CA SER A 237 22.45 21.02 4.96
C SER A 237 21.31 21.23 5.96
N GLY A 238 20.93 20.18 6.67
CA GLY A 238 19.96 20.17 7.75
C GLY A 238 20.63 19.96 9.10
N GLU A 239 20.18 18.99 9.88
CA GLU A 239 20.63 18.73 11.27
C GLU A 239 22.01 18.04 11.35
N THR A 240 22.99 18.50 10.58
CA THR A 240 24.34 17.91 10.55
C THR A 240 25.08 18.01 11.90
N ALA A 241 24.81 19.05 12.68
CA ALA A 241 25.38 19.21 14.02
C ALA A 241 24.89 18.16 15.01
N LYS A 242 23.66 17.67 14.83
CA LYS A 242 23.03 16.70 15.72
C LYS A 242 23.31 15.26 15.34
N TYR A 243 23.29 14.95 14.05
CA TYR A 243 23.33 13.57 13.54
C TYR A 243 24.57 13.26 12.69
N GLY A 244 25.50 14.21 12.57
CA GLY A 244 26.63 14.07 11.66
C GLY A 244 26.25 14.32 10.20
N VAL A 245 27.22 14.13 9.29
CA VAL A 245 27.00 14.31 7.85
C VAL A 245 26.58 13.00 7.21
N LEU A 246 25.31 12.86 6.93
CA LEU A 246 24.71 11.76 6.14
C LEU A 246 24.30 12.34 4.79
N GLN A 247 25.20 12.20 3.79
CA GLN A 247 25.02 12.86 2.51
C GLN A 247 24.36 11.96 1.47
N ARG A 248 23.33 12.46 0.80
CA ARG A 248 22.77 11.85 -0.41
C ARG A 248 23.08 12.72 -1.62
N ILE A 249 23.49 12.09 -2.71
CA ILE A 249 23.75 12.74 -3.98
C ILE A 249 22.64 12.36 -4.95
N MET A 250 22.12 13.35 -5.69
CA MET A 250 21.15 13.14 -6.75
C MET A 250 21.66 13.83 -8.03
N GLN A 251 21.55 13.11 -9.13
CA GLN A 251 21.81 13.62 -10.47
C GLN A 251 20.47 13.73 -11.18
N ASP A 252 20.13 14.93 -11.68
CA ASP A 252 18.91 15.13 -12.47
C ASP A 252 19.21 16.08 -13.64
N GLU A 253 19.15 15.55 -14.84
CA GLU A 253 19.36 16.28 -16.10
C GLU A 253 18.31 17.37 -16.34
N ASN A 254 17.16 17.31 -15.68
CA ASN A 254 16.07 18.27 -15.80
C ASN A 254 16.25 19.49 -14.89
N VAL A 255 17.14 19.43 -13.92
CA VAL A 255 17.42 20.54 -12.99
C VAL A 255 18.41 21.52 -13.64
N LYS A 256 17.86 22.47 -14.40
CA LYS A 256 18.66 23.44 -15.18
C LYS A 256 18.98 24.74 -14.46
N THR A 257 18.33 25.04 -13.33
CA THR A 257 18.51 26.30 -12.60
C THR A 257 19.03 26.08 -11.19
N ALA A 258 19.87 26.98 -10.68
CA ALA A 258 20.39 26.90 -9.31
C ALA A 258 19.28 26.94 -8.26
N GLY A 259 18.20 27.70 -8.49
CA GLY A 259 17.04 27.75 -7.61
C GLY A 259 16.27 26.43 -7.53
N ALA A 260 16.08 25.75 -8.68
CA ALA A 260 15.46 24.43 -8.69
C ALA A 260 16.37 23.38 -8.02
N ALA A 261 17.67 23.42 -8.29
CA ALA A 261 18.66 22.56 -7.65
C ALA A 261 18.65 22.72 -6.11
N LYS A 262 18.58 23.96 -5.62
CA LYS A 262 18.54 24.23 -4.19
C LYS A 262 17.27 23.67 -3.54
N LYS A 263 16.09 23.95 -4.10
CA LYS A 263 14.81 23.38 -3.61
C LYS A 263 14.83 21.86 -3.60
N PHE A 264 15.43 21.25 -4.62
CA PHE A 264 15.54 19.81 -4.72
C PHE A 264 16.51 19.27 -3.65
N ALA A 265 17.67 19.90 -3.44
CA ALA A 265 18.60 19.53 -2.37
C ALA A 265 17.94 19.64 -0.98
N GLU A 266 17.16 20.70 -0.74
CA GLU A 266 16.39 20.89 0.50
C GLU A 266 15.32 19.80 0.67
N SER A 267 14.67 19.38 -0.39
CA SER A 267 13.63 18.32 -0.33
C SER A 267 14.19 16.93 0.00
N MET A 268 15.49 16.71 -0.21
CA MET A 268 16.17 15.48 0.19
C MET A 268 16.44 15.40 1.70
N LEU A 269 16.49 16.54 2.39
CA LEU A 269 16.79 16.57 3.82
C LEU A 269 15.70 15.88 4.61
N THR A 270 16.14 14.96 5.48
CA THR A 270 15.24 14.20 6.36
C THR A 270 15.78 14.26 7.78
N GLY A 271 14.88 14.31 8.74
CA GLY A 271 15.22 14.14 10.14
C GLY A 271 15.33 12.65 10.52
N GLN A 272 15.47 12.41 11.81
CA GLN A 272 15.39 11.08 12.40
C GLN A 272 14.10 10.38 11.94
N GLN A 273 14.25 9.13 11.51
CA GLN A 273 13.12 8.30 11.10
C GLN A 273 12.38 7.79 12.32
N GLN A 274 11.06 7.78 12.24
CA GLN A 274 10.21 7.34 13.32
C GLN A 274 9.06 6.49 12.78
N SER A 275 8.94 5.27 13.29
CA SER A 275 7.83 4.38 13.00
C SER A 275 7.24 3.81 14.29
N TYR A 276 6.01 3.37 14.22
CA TYR A 276 5.30 2.76 15.33
C TYR A 276 4.75 1.42 14.87
N THR A 277 4.91 0.40 15.70
CA THR A 277 4.20 -0.88 15.57
C THR A 277 3.21 -0.94 16.72
N VAL A 278 1.94 -1.13 16.40
CA VAL A 278 0.84 -1.12 17.37
C VAL A 278 0.01 -2.37 17.21
N THR A 279 -0.18 -3.12 18.30
CA THR A 279 -1.09 -4.27 18.36
C THR A 279 -2.28 -3.90 19.24
N CYS A 280 -3.48 -4.14 18.75
CA CYS A 280 -4.73 -3.81 19.42
C CYS A 280 -5.91 -4.67 18.91
N ILE A 281 -7.09 -4.48 19.47
CA ILE A 281 -8.32 -5.11 18.99
C ILE A 281 -8.54 -4.78 17.51
N ASP A 282 -8.98 -5.79 16.74
CA ASP A 282 -9.15 -5.69 15.31
C ASP A 282 -10.23 -4.69 14.89
N LEU A 283 -9.82 -3.67 14.14
CA LEU A 283 -10.68 -2.76 13.40
C LEU A 283 -10.64 -3.17 11.91
N ASN A 284 -11.34 -4.24 11.58
CA ASN A 284 -11.21 -5.01 10.35
C ASN A 284 -11.41 -4.25 9.02
N THR A 285 -11.78 -2.97 9.08
CA THR A 285 -11.93 -2.09 7.92
C THR A 285 -10.73 -1.17 7.67
N ILE A 286 -9.75 -1.16 8.57
CA ILE A 286 -8.52 -0.39 8.37
C ILE A 286 -7.68 -1.04 7.28
N ARG A 287 -7.15 -0.22 6.38
CA ARG A 287 -6.33 -0.63 5.25
C ARG A 287 -5.02 0.18 5.19
N ALA A 288 -4.03 -0.34 4.50
CA ALA A 288 -2.82 0.43 4.20
C ALA A 288 -3.17 1.73 3.45
N GLY A 289 -2.54 2.84 3.81
CA GLY A 289 -2.83 4.18 3.33
C GLY A 289 -3.89 4.94 4.12
N ASP A 290 -4.61 4.30 5.03
CA ASP A 290 -5.57 4.98 5.90
C ASP A 290 -4.85 5.82 6.95
N LYS A 291 -5.50 6.91 7.36
CA LYS A 291 -5.06 7.75 8.47
C LYS A 291 -5.71 7.27 9.77
N VAL A 292 -4.91 7.19 10.81
CA VAL A 292 -5.34 6.86 12.18
C VAL A 292 -4.79 7.90 13.15
N ASN A 293 -5.42 8.02 14.32
CA ASN A 293 -4.91 8.82 15.42
C ASN A 293 -4.31 7.89 16.48
N PHE A 294 -3.04 8.07 16.78
CA PHE A 294 -2.32 7.34 17.82
C PHE A 294 -1.63 8.34 18.74
N ASN A 295 -1.96 8.34 20.04
CA ASN A 295 -1.43 9.27 21.06
C ASN A 295 -1.49 10.75 20.63
N GLY A 296 -2.60 11.17 19.98
CA GLY A 296 -2.78 12.53 19.49
C GLY A 296 -2.08 12.83 18.16
N LEU A 297 -1.28 11.91 17.63
CA LEU A 297 -0.60 12.04 16.34
C LEU A 297 -1.47 11.45 15.22
N ASN A 298 -1.60 12.18 14.12
CA ASN A 298 -2.20 11.65 12.90
C ASN A 298 -1.12 10.93 12.08
N LEU A 299 -1.22 9.62 12.01
CA LEU A 299 -0.27 8.74 11.31
C LEU A 299 -0.97 8.01 10.17
N ILE A 300 -0.19 7.54 9.22
CA ILE A 300 -0.62 6.72 8.09
C ILE A 300 -0.26 5.27 8.36
N VAL A 301 -1.21 4.37 8.11
CA VAL A 301 -0.99 2.93 8.14
C VAL A 301 -0.15 2.54 6.94
N THR A 302 1.07 2.07 7.17
CA THR A 302 1.96 1.57 6.10
C THR A 302 1.77 0.09 5.86
N SER A 303 1.45 -0.66 6.91
CA SER A 303 1.10 -2.08 6.85
C SER A 303 0.06 -2.39 7.93
N VAL A 304 -0.83 -3.32 7.65
CA VAL A 304 -1.78 -3.87 8.62
C VAL A 304 -1.91 -5.37 8.42
N SER A 305 -1.93 -6.10 9.54
CA SER A 305 -2.28 -7.52 9.59
C SER A 305 -3.45 -7.70 10.54
N HIS A 306 -4.56 -8.21 10.03
CA HIS A 306 -5.76 -8.54 10.78
C HIS A 306 -5.79 -10.04 11.05
N GLU A 307 -5.98 -10.43 12.29
CA GLU A 307 -6.32 -11.79 12.70
C GLU A 307 -7.80 -11.81 13.07
N LEU A 308 -8.62 -12.29 12.15
CA LEU A 308 -10.07 -12.28 12.32
C LEU A 308 -10.49 -13.39 13.28
N GLY A 309 -11.05 -13.01 14.42
CA GLY A 309 -11.43 -13.93 15.49
C GLY A 309 -12.48 -13.34 16.44
N VAL A 310 -12.69 -13.99 17.58
CA VAL A 310 -13.55 -13.50 18.68
C VAL A 310 -12.81 -13.64 20.01
N PRO A 311 -12.12 -12.59 20.47
CA PRO A 311 -11.84 -11.31 19.79
C PRO A 311 -10.89 -11.47 18.61
N GLY A 312 -10.94 -10.54 17.66
CA GLY A 312 -9.91 -10.40 16.63
C GLY A 312 -8.83 -9.41 17.08
N HIS A 313 -7.64 -9.54 16.52
CA HIS A 313 -6.50 -8.67 16.78
C HIS A 313 -5.95 -8.11 15.49
N MET A 314 -5.33 -6.94 15.55
CA MET A 314 -4.59 -6.39 14.42
C MET A 314 -3.25 -5.84 14.86
N THR A 315 -2.28 -5.94 13.97
CA THR A 315 -0.98 -5.29 14.12
C THR A 315 -0.81 -4.27 12.99
N LEU A 316 -0.49 -3.04 13.36
CA LEU A 316 -0.32 -1.91 12.46
C LEU A 316 1.12 -1.43 12.47
N GLU A 317 1.66 -1.15 11.29
CA GLU A 317 2.84 -0.29 11.14
C GLU A 317 2.38 1.11 10.73
N LEU A 318 2.85 2.12 11.46
CA LEU A 318 2.43 3.50 11.30
C LEU A 318 3.63 4.41 11.05
N ALA A 319 3.46 5.37 10.16
CA ALA A 319 4.47 6.39 9.88
C ALA A 319 3.83 7.76 9.68
N THR A 320 4.66 8.81 9.73
CA THR A 320 4.19 10.15 9.39
C THR A 320 3.91 10.26 7.88
N ILE A 321 3.04 11.19 7.49
CA ILE A 321 2.72 11.43 6.07
C ILE A 321 3.97 11.79 5.26
N ASN A 322 4.94 12.47 5.87
CA ASN A 322 6.19 12.85 5.23
C ASN A 322 7.11 11.63 5.02
N ASP A 323 7.15 10.71 5.97
CA ASP A 323 7.92 9.47 5.85
C ASP A 323 7.34 8.57 4.76
N VAL A 324 6.00 8.47 4.71
CA VAL A 324 5.29 7.76 3.62
C VAL A 324 5.63 8.38 2.27
N LYS A 325 5.52 9.71 2.15
CA LYS A 325 5.86 10.41 0.90
C LYS A 325 7.27 10.10 0.43
N ARG A 326 8.23 10.16 1.35
CA ARG A 326 9.63 9.95 1.05
C ARG A 326 9.90 8.51 0.65
N ARG A 327 9.50 7.54 1.47
CA ARG A 327 9.79 6.11 1.28
C ARG A 327 9.12 5.55 0.04
N TYR A 328 7.84 5.85 -0.17
CA TYR A 328 7.03 5.17 -1.18
C TYR A 328 6.89 5.94 -2.50
N PHE A 329 7.13 7.25 -2.50
CA PHE A 329 6.90 8.07 -3.70
C PHE A 329 8.13 8.82 -4.20
N LEU A 330 9.08 9.15 -3.33
CA LEU A 330 10.27 9.90 -3.74
C LEU A 330 11.52 9.02 -3.84
N ASP A 331 11.44 7.77 -3.41
CA ASP A 331 12.56 6.80 -3.37
C ASP A 331 13.77 7.36 -2.59
N LEU A 332 13.48 8.07 -1.49
CA LEU A 332 14.48 8.77 -0.65
C LEU A 332 14.71 8.07 0.67
#